data_231560330dc9a951f6494cae52179545
#
_entry.id   231560330dc9a951f6494cae52179545
#
_cell.length_a   1.000
_cell.length_b   1.000
_cell.length_c   1.000
_cell.angle_alpha   90.00
_cell.angle_beta   90.00
_cell.angle_gamma   90.00
#
_symmetry.space_group_name_H-M   'P 1'
#
loop_
_entity.id
_entity.type
_entity.pdbx_description
1 polymer ?
#
loop_
_entity_poly.entity_id
_entity_poly.type
_entity_poly.pdbx_seq_one_letter_code
_entity_poly.pdbx_strand_id
1 'polypeptide(L)'
;MGESLYSIKINRLGGDPLDWESFKHKKILIVNVASECGYTGQYSQLEELFRSNQDRLNILGCPCNDFGGQEPGEAKDIEQFCKLNYGVTFPLTEKIKIKKDPHALYQWMTTRIKNGKGDFEVEWNFHKFLINEDGQLYSSISSGADPFCEDILNWLN
;
A
#
# COMPACT_ATOMS: atom_id res chain seq x y z
N MET A 1 16.34 10.79 11.41
CA MET A 1 16.66 10.94 10.01
C MET A 1 16.68 9.59 9.33
N GLY A 2 15.87 9.40 8.36
CA GLY A 2 15.79 8.17 7.59
C GLY A 2 16.04 8.44 6.13
N GLU A 3 15.88 7.39 5.33
CA GLU A 3 15.89 7.52 3.88
C GLU A 3 14.59 8.15 3.41
N SER A 4 14.64 8.84 2.28
CA SER A 4 13.42 9.37 1.67
C SER A 4 12.63 8.24 1.01
N LEU A 5 11.33 8.19 1.30
CA LEU A 5 10.41 7.28 0.62
C LEU A 5 10.52 7.45 -0.90
N TYR A 6 10.62 8.68 -1.35
CA TYR A 6 10.63 9.01 -2.79
C TYR A 6 11.87 8.56 -3.53
N SER A 7 12.93 8.15 -2.81
CA SER A 7 14.15 7.62 -3.42
C SER A 7 14.09 6.11 -3.68
N ILE A 8 13.05 5.44 -3.20
CA ILE A 8 12.93 3.99 -3.32
C ILE A 8 12.45 3.63 -4.72
N LYS A 9 13.19 2.75 -5.39
CA LYS A 9 12.83 2.28 -6.72
C LYS A 9 11.86 1.12 -6.62
N ILE A 10 10.75 1.23 -7.29
CA ILE A 10 9.74 0.18 -7.37
C ILE A 10 9.01 0.31 -8.69
N ASN A 11 8.59 -0.82 -9.25
CA ASN A 11 7.87 -0.82 -10.52
C ASN A 11 6.36 -0.91 -10.31
N ARG A 12 5.62 -0.36 -11.25
CA ARG A 12 4.18 -0.53 -11.32
C ARG A 12 3.86 -1.96 -11.75
N LEU A 13 2.61 -2.36 -11.56
CA LEU A 13 2.15 -3.71 -11.90
C LEU A 13 2.48 -4.12 -13.34
N GLY A 14 2.42 -3.18 -14.27
CA GLY A 14 2.75 -3.41 -15.68
C GLY A 14 4.26 -3.48 -15.98
N GLY A 15 5.11 -3.23 -14.99
CA GLY A 15 6.57 -3.30 -15.15
C GLY A 15 7.26 -1.95 -15.29
N ASP A 16 6.54 -0.88 -15.59
CA ASP A 16 7.12 0.46 -15.70
C ASP A 16 7.51 1.02 -14.34
N PRO A 17 8.57 1.84 -14.24
CA PRO A 17 8.93 2.45 -12.96
C PRO A 17 7.80 3.30 -12.40
N LEU A 18 7.61 3.22 -11.07
CA LEU A 18 6.66 4.09 -10.37
C LEU A 18 7.25 5.49 -10.30
N ASP A 19 6.45 6.50 -10.67
CA ASP A 19 6.85 7.89 -10.58
C ASP A 19 6.31 8.49 -9.27
N TRP A 20 7.21 8.67 -8.30
CA TRP A 20 6.85 9.23 -7.00
C TRP A 20 6.41 10.70 -7.07
N GLU A 21 6.72 11.42 -8.15
CA GLU A 21 6.31 12.81 -8.29
C GLU A 21 4.81 12.98 -8.19
N SER A 22 4.04 12.01 -8.70
CA SER A 22 2.58 12.05 -8.63
C SER A 22 2.04 11.81 -7.21
N PHE A 23 2.91 11.36 -6.28
CA PHE A 23 2.53 11.09 -4.89
C PHE A 23 2.93 12.22 -3.95
N LYS A 24 3.82 13.11 -4.35
CA LYS A 24 4.32 14.18 -3.49
C LYS A 24 3.21 15.19 -3.16
N HIS A 25 3.29 15.73 -1.95
CA HIS A 25 2.37 16.74 -1.42
C HIS A 25 0.96 16.22 -1.15
N LYS A 26 0.77 14.90 -1.22
CA LYS A 26 -0.47 14.22 -0.82
C LYS A 26 -0.15 13.22 0.27
N LYS A 27 -1.14 12.91 1.08
CA LYS A 27 -1.05 11.77 2.00
C LYS A 27 -1.08 10.50 1.16
N ILE A 28 -0.37 9.47 1.65
CA ILE A 28 -0.29 8.19 0.94
C ILE A 28 -0.68 7.08 1.90
N LEU A 29 -1.60 6.22 1.47
CA LEU A 29 -1.92 4.99 2.16
C LEU A 29 -1.31 3.85 1.35
N ILE A 30 -0.35 3.14 1.96
CA ILE A 30 0.30 2.00 1.32
C ILE A 30 -0.23 0.72 1.95
N VAL A 31 -0.72 -0.19 1.13
CA VAL A 31 -1.38 -1.40 1.59
C VAL A 31 -0.92 -2.61 0.78
N ASN A 32 -0.57 -3.72 1.46
CA ASN A 32 -0.26 -4.96 0.77
C ASN A 32 -1.56 -5.70 0.48
N VAL A 33 -1.73 -6.12 -0.75
CA VAL A 33 -3.01 -6.64 -1.23
C VAL A 33 -2.90 -8.08 -1.74
N ALA A 34 -4.06 -8.75 -1.78
CA ALA A 34 -4.16 -10.12 -2.27
C ALA A 34 -5.55 -10.37 -2.83
N SER A 35 -5.64 -11.26 -3.83
CA SER A 35 -6.87 -11.54 -4.54
C SER A 35 -7.74 -12.62 -3.88
N GLU A 36 -7.18 -13.42 -2.96
CA GLU A 36 -7.85 -14.59 -2.38
C GLU A 36 -7.96 -14.54 -0.86
N CYS A 37 -7.81 -13.36 -0.27
CA CYS A 37 -7.87 -13.16 1.18
C CYS A 37 -9.30 -12.93 1.66
N GLY A 38 -9.58 -13.27 2.93
CA GLY A 38 -10.85 -12.90 3.56
C GLY A 38 -11.08 -11.40 3.61
N TYR A 39 -10.01 -10.60 3.57
CA TYR A 39 -10.09 -9.14 3.56
C TYR A 39 -10.13 -8.52 2.16
N THR A 40 -10.12 -9.32 1.10
CA THR A 40 -10.07 -8.83 -0.28
C THR A 40 -11.21 -7.86 -0.60
N GLY A 41 -12.36 -8.00 0.09
CA GLY A 41 -13.46 -7.04 -0.04
C GLY A 41 -13.10 -5.59 0.30
N GLN A 42 -12.01 -5.38 1.04
CA GLN A 42 -11.53 -4.03 1.35
C GLN A 42 -11.09 -3.25 0.11
N TYR A 43 -10.84 -3.91 -1.01
CA TYR A 43 -10.57 -3.21 -2.27
C TYR A 43 -11.68 -2.21 -2.61
N SER A 44 -12.93 -2.59 -2.37
CA SER A 44 -14.08 -1.74 -2.64
C SER A 44 -14.02 -0.44 -1.84
N GLN A 45 -13.73 -0.56 -0.56
CA GLN A 45 -13.64 0.59 0.35
C GLN A 45 -12.41 1.44 0.09
N LEU A 46 -11.28 0.80 -0.23
CA LEU A 46 -10.06 1.53 -0.61
C LEU A 46 -10.28 2.36 -1.87
N GLU A 47 -10.96 1.78 -2.86
CA GLU A 47 -11.25 2.50 -4.09
C GLU A 47 -12.19 3.68 -3.84
N GLU A 48 -13.20 3.49 -3.02
CA GLU A 48 -14.11 4.57 -2.64
C GLU A 48 -13.38 5.70 -1.91
N LEU A 49 -12.52 5.35 -0.96
CA LEU A 49 -11.70 6.31 -0.24
C LEU A 49 -10.80 7.10 -1.19
N PHE A 50 -10.18 6.40 -2.14
CA PHE A 50 -9.32 7.00 -3.14
C PHE A 50 -10.08 8.00 -4.03
N ARG A 51 -11.22 7.57 -4.57
CA ARG A 51 -12.02 8.41 -5.47
C ARG A 51 -12.56 9.66 -4.78
N SER A 52 -12.92 9.54 -3.52
CA SER A 52 -13.49 10.65 -2.76
C SER A 52 -12.46 11.67 -2.31
N ASN A 53 -11.17 11.38 -2.41
CA ASN A 53 -10.11 12.22 -1.85
C ASN A 53 -8.92 12.42 -2.79
N GLN A 54 -9.15 12.43 -4.11
CA GLN A 54 -8.07 12.47 -5.11
C GLN A 54 -7.19 13.72 -5.02
N ASP A 55 -7.71 14.80 -4.49
CA ASP A 55 -6.97 16.04 -4.33
C ASP A 55 -5.93 15.99 -3.20
N ARG A 56 -6.10 15.11 -2.23
CA ARG A 56 -5.26 15.08 -1.02
C ARG A 56 -4.75 13.69 -0.62
N LEU A 57 -5.19 12.64 -1.27
CA LEU A 57 -4.82 11.25 -0.95
C LEU A 57 -4.42 10.49 -2.20
N ASN A 58 -3.34 9.72 -2.09
CA ASN A 58 -3.05 8.68 -3.04
C ASN A 58 -2.99 7.35 -2.30
N ILE A 59 -3.31 6.26 -3.00
CA ILE A 59 -3.22 4.91 -2.43
C ILE A 59 -2.29 4.10 -3.32
N LEU A 60 -1.38 3.35 -2.71
CA LEU A 60 -0.50 2.45 -3.42
C LEU A 60 -0.74 1.03 -2.90
N GLY A 61 -1.28 0.18 -3.76
CA GLY A 61 -1.47 -1.23 -3.45
C GLY A 61 -0.27 -2.05 -3.88
N CYS A 62 0.22 -2.91 -3.00
CA CYS A 62 1.40 -3.73 -3.24
C CYS A 62 1.02 -5.21 -3.19
N PRO A 63 0.78 -5.87 -4.34
CA PRO A 63 0.45 -7.29 -4.33
C PRO A 63 1.58 -8.12 -3.73
N CYS A 64 1.22 -9.07 -2.86
CA CYS A 64 2.19 -9.90 -2.18
C CYS A 64 1.60 -11.28 -1.89
N ASN A 65 2.38 -12.34 -2.17
CA ASN A 65 1.94 -13.72 -1.95
C ASN A 65 2.42 -14.32 -0.62
N ASP A 66 3.11 -13.54 0.22
CA ASP A 66 3.78 -14.06 1.42
C ASP A 66 2.81 -14.42 2.55
N PHE A 67 1.60 -13.90 2.54
CA PHE A 67 0.65 -14.11 3.62
C PHE A 67 -0.41 -15.12 3.19
N GLY A 68 -0.13 -16.40 3.49
CA GLY A 68 -1.04 -17.49 3.20
C GLY A 68 -1.10 -17.90 1.73
N GLY A 69 -0.19 -17.42 0.89
CA GLY A 69 -0.21 -17.72 -0.54
C GLY A 69 -1.47 -17.23 -1.24
N GLN A 70 -2.03 -16.12 -0.79
CA GLN A 70 -3.34 -15.62 -1.28
C GLN A 70 -3.24 -14.66 -2.47
N GLU A 71 -2.05 -14.50 -3.04
CA GLU A 71 -1.84 -13.76 -4.29
C GLU A 71 -0.95 -14.57 -5.24
N PRO A 72 -1.42 -15.77 -5.67
CA PRO A 72 -0.57 -16.64 -6.49
C PRO A 72 -0.46 -16.25 -7.95
N GLY A 73 -1.36 -15.38 -8.43
CA GLY A 73 -1.41 -14.99 -9.84
C GLY A 73 -0.26 -14.09 -10.27
N GLU A 74 -0.12 -13.95 -11.58
CA GLU A 74 0.85 -13.03 -12.15
C GLU A 74 0.24 -11.64 -12.36
N ALA A 75 1.04 -10.68 -12.81
CA ALA A 75 0.62 -9.28 -12.96
C ALA A 75 -0.69 -9.14 -13.76
N LYS A 76 -0.81 -9.87 -14.86
CA LYS A 76 -1.99 -9.83 -15.72
C LYS A 76 -3.24 -10.33 -14.98
N ASP A 77 -3.09 -11.39 -14.18
CA ASP A 77 -4.20 -11.95 -13.41
C ASP A 77 -4.66 -10.98 -12.32
N ILE A 78 -3.71 -10.34 -11.65
CA ILE A 78 -3.98 -9.36 -10.61
C ILE A 78 -4.70 -8.14 -11.20
N GLU A 79 -4.21 -7.64 -12.33
CA GLU A 79 -4.82 -6.50 -13.01
C GLU A 79 -6.28 -6.80 -13.38
N GLN A 80 -6.52 -7.95 -13.98
CA GLN A 80 -7.86 -8.35 -14.37
C GLN A 80 -8.78 -8.53 -13.17
N PHE A 81 -8.29 -9.17 -12.11
CA PHE A 81 -9.06 -9.39 -10.91
C PHE A 81 -9.52 -8.05 -10.29
N CYS A 82 -8.58 -7.14 -10.10
CA CYS A 82 -8.87 -5.85 -9.47
C CYS A 82 -9.84 -5.02 -10.32
N LYS A 83 -9.63 -5.01 -11.64
CA LYS A 83 -10.44 -4.22 -12.55
C LYS A 83 -11.86 -4.76 -12.67
N LEU A 84 -12.00 -6.08 -12.86
CA LEU A 84 -13.31 -6.70 -13.11
C LEU A 84 -14.16 -6.84 -11.85
N ASN A 85 -13.55 -7.08 -10.70
CA ASN A 85 -14.30 -7.34 -9.47
C ASN A 85 -14.51 -6.09 -8.61
N TYR A 86 -13.59 -5.14 -8.65
CA TYR A 86 -13.64 -3.98 -7.74
C TYR A 86 -13.45 -2.63 -8.44
N GLY A 87 -13.19 -2.62 -9.73
CA GLY A 87 -12.99 -1.38 -10.48
C GLY A 87 -11.84 -0.54 -9.93
N VAL A 88 -10.78 -1.17 -9.44
CA VAL A 88 -9.64 -0.49 -8.82
C VAL A 88 -8.97 0.45 -9.81
N THR A 89 -8.83 1.73 -9.42
CA THR A 89 -8.13 2.75 -10.21
C THR A 89 -6.90 3.31 -9.53
N PHE A 90 -6.73 3.05 -8.22
CA PHE A 90 -5.49 3.49 -7.56
C PHE A 90 -4.29 2.66 -8.03
N PRO A 91 -3.07 3.25 -7.98
CA PRO A 91 -1.87 2.55 -8.47
C PRO A 91 -1.57 1.25 -7.72
N LEU A 92 -1.11 0.26 -8.47
CA LEU A 92 -0.62 -1.00 -7.93
C LEU A 92 0.84 -1.18 -8.34
N THR A 93 1.65 -1.76 -7.46
CA THR A 93 3.03 -2.12 -7.78
C THR A 93 3.11 -3.52 -8.37
N GLU A 94 4.27 -3.89 -8.88
CA GLU A 94 4.55 -5.28 -9.17
C GLU A 94 4.47 -6.11 -7.89
N LYS A 95 4.29 -7.43 -8.02
CA LYS A 95 4.25 -8.32 -6.86
C LYS A 95 5.60 -8.27 -6.14
N ILE A 96 5.57 -8.06 -4.83
CA ILE A 96 6.77 -7.90 -4.01
C ILE A 96 6.79 -8.89 -2.86
N LYS A 97 7.96 -9.00 -2.21
CA LYS A 97 8.14 -9.79 -1.00
C LYS A 97 8.13 -8.88 0.22
N ILE A 98 7.63 -9.40 1.34
CA ILE A 98 7.54 -8.67 2.58
C ILE A 98 8.17 -9.45 3.76
N LYS A 99 7.90 -10.76 3.87
CA LYS A 99 8.34 -11.55 5.03
C LYS A 99 9.81 -11.93 4.98
N LYS A 100 10.25 -12.49 3.85
CA LYS A 100 11.64 -12.91 3.69
C LYS A 100 12.26 -12.08 2.58
N ASP A 101 13.43 -11.51 2.84
CA ASP A 101 14.12 -10.62 1.90
C ASP A 101 13.15 -9.54 1.38
N PRO A 102 12.58 -8.71 2.27
CA PRO A 102 11.55 -7.76 1.87
C PRO A 102 12.06 -6.73 0.87
N HIS A 103 11.15 -6.33 -0.02
CA HIS A 103 11.41 -5.24 -0.95
C HIS A 103 11.83 -3.98 -0.17
N ALA A 104 12.67 -3.14 -0.78
CA ALA A 104 13.19 -1.92 -0.15
C ALA A 104 12.07 -1.03 0.43
N LEU A 105 10.91 -0.97 -0.23
CA LEU A 105 9.76 -0.19 0.27
C LEU A 105 9.31 -0.70 1.64
N TYR A 106 9.19 -2.01 1.79
CA TYR A 106 8.76 -2.60 3.06
C TYR A 106 9.87 -2.63 4.10
N GLN A 107 11.15 -2.70 3.67
CA GLN A 107 12.26 -2.47 4.59
C GLN A 107 12.17 -1.06 5.21
N TRP A 108 11.85 -0.07 4.37
CA TRP A 108 11.70 1.30 4.83
C TRP A 108 10.54 1.44 5.82
N MET A 109 9.38 0.89 5.49
CA MET A 109 8.19 1.04 6.34
C MET A 109 8.27 0.29 7.66
N THR A 110 9.08 -0.77 7.73
CA THR A 110 9.15 -1.63 8.91
C THR A 110 10.37 -1.40 9.80
N THR A 111 11.33 -0.59 9.37
CA THR A 111 12.61 -0.41 10.08
C THR A 111 12.82 1.05 10.46
N ARG A 112 12.87 1.32 11.77
CA ARG A 112 13.03 2.67 12.30
C ARG A 112 14.24 3.41 11.77
N ILE A 113 15.38 2.72 11.63
CA ILE A 113 16.60 3.35 11.16
C ILE A 113 16.44 3.89 9.72
N LYS A 114 15.49 3.36 8.98
CA LYS A 114 15.20 3.80 7.61
C LYS A 114 14.09 4.84 7.56
N ASN A 115 12.99 4.62 8.27
CA ASN A 115 11.83 5.52 8.21
C ASN A 115 11.84 6.66 9.23
N GLY A 116 12.66 6.55 10.28
CA GLY A 116 12.75 7.59 11.31
C GLY A 116 11.58 7.62 12.29
N LYS A 117 10.61 6.72 12.16
CA LYS A 117 9.40 6.71 13.00
C LYS A 117 9.37 5.54 13.98
N GLY A 118 9.55 4.33 13.50
CA GLY A 118 9.46 3.15 14.36
C GLY A 118 9.70 1.86 13.60
N ASP A 119 9.80 0.78 14.38
CA ASP A 119 9.85 -0.58 13.85
C ASP A 119 8.43 -1.11 13.84
N PHE A 120 8.01 -1.67 12.71
CA PHE A 120 6.66 -2.18 12.54
C PHE A 120 6.71 -3.56 11.91
N GLU A 121 5.66 -4.35 12.13
CA GLU A 121 5.51 -5.65 11.52
C GLU A 121 4.24 -5.69 10.67
N VAL A 122 4.34 -6.25 9.46
CA VAL A 122 3.17 -6.48 8.62
C VAL A 122 2.52 -7.78 9.09
N GLU A 123 1.33 -7.69 9.64
CA GLU A 123 0.67 -8.82 10.28
C GLU A 123 0.05 -9.80 9.29
N TRP A 124 -0.56 -9.27 8.23
CA TRP A 124 -1.29 -10.08 7.24
C TRP A 124 -1.56 -9.24 5.99
N ASN A 125 -2.29 -9.79 5.03
CA ASN A 125 -2.74 -9.04 3.86
C ASN A 125 -3.61 -7.85 4.30
N PHE A 126 -3.58 -6.78 3.54
CA PHE A 126 -4.33 -5.54 3.80
C PHE A 126 -3.92 -4.79 5.07
N HIS A 127 -2.68 -4.99 5.49
CA HIS A 127 -2.05 -4.14 6.52
C HIS A 127 -1.72 -2.79 5.88
N LYS A 128 -2.02 -1.69 6.58
CA LYS A 128 -1.91 -0.35 6.01
C LYS A 128 -0.83 0.47 6.70
N PHE A 129 -0.13 1.27 5.91
CA PHE A 129 0.80 2.27 6.42
C PHE A 129 0.36 3.64 5.93
N LEU A 130 0.36 4.62 6.83
CA LEU A 130 -0.07 5.98 6.53
C LEU A 130 1.15 6.90 6.45
N ILE A 131 1.23 7.68 5.39
CA ILE A 131 2.35 8.57 5.11
C ILE A 131 1.82 10.00 4.93
N ASN A 132 2.44 10.95 5.60
CA ASN A 132 2.03 12.35 5.54
C ASN A 132 2.49 13.03 4.25
N GLU A 133 2.00 14.24 4.00
CA GLU A 133 2.27 15.00 2.78
C GLU A 133 3.76 15.29 2.56
N ASP A 134 4.54 15.28 3.63
CA ASP A 134 5.99 15.49 3.56
C ASP A 134 6.79 14.20 3.34
N GLY A 135 6.11 13.08 3.10
CA GLY A 135 6.77 11.79 2.89
C GLY A 135 7.18 11.07 4.15
N GLN A 136 6.82 11.58 5.32
CA GLN A 136 7.17 10.94 6.61
C GLN A 136 6.14 9.88 6.98
N LEU A 137 6.62 8.74 7.48
CA LEU A 137 5.73 7.68 7.98
C LEU A 137 4.98 8.19 9.21
N TYR A 138 3.67 8.06 9.19
CA TYR A 138 2.82 8.53 10.28
C TYR A 138 2.39 7.39 11.21
N SER A 139 1.85 6.31 10.66
CA SER A 139 1.29 5.23 11.47
C SER A 139 1.15 3.93 10.69
N SER A 140 0.98 2.85 11.43
CA SER A 140 0.69 1.51 10.92
C SER A 140 -0.69 1.11 11.42
N ILE A 141 -1.53 0.57 10.52
CA ILE A 141 -2.92 0.21 10.81
C ILE A 141 -3.12 -1.27 10.49
N SER A 142 -3.74 -2.01 11.40
CA SER A 142 -3.88 -3.46 11.27
C SER A 142 -4.72 -3.90 10.07
N SER A 143 -4.48 -5.13 9.62
CA SER A 143 -5.12 -5.71 8.44
C SER A 143 -6.64 -5.70 8.50
N GLY A 144 -7.21 -6.04 9.64
CA GLY A 144 -8.66 -6.11 9.81
C GLY A 144 -9.35 -4.78 9.95
N ALA A 145 -8.60 -3.67 10.06
CA ALA A 145 -9.20 -2.36 10.20
C ALA A 145 -9.83 -1.92 8.87
N ASP A 146 -11.05 -1.46 8.94
CA ASP A 146 -11.79 -0.93 7.79
C ASP A 146 -11.08 0.31 7.24
N PRO A 147 -10.95 0.46 5.91
CA PRO A 147 -10.38 1.68 5.33
C PRO A 147 -11.07 2.98 5.75
N PHE A 148 -12.32 2.92 6.18
CA PHE A 148 -13.05 4.06 6.71
C PHE A 148 -13.03 4.13 8.24
N CYS A 149 -12.10 3.41 8.89
CA CYS A 149 -12.01 3.45 10.35
C CYS A 149 -11.62 4.86 10.84
N GLU A 150 -11.91 5.12 12.10
CA GLU A 150 -11.69 6.43 12.72
C GLU A 150 -10.24 6.90 12.60
N ASP A 151 -9.28 6.00 12.81
CA ASP A 151 -7.86 6.35 12.75
C ASP A 151 -7.46 6.88 11.38
N ILE A 152 -7.96 6.24 10.31
CA ILE A 152 -7.66 6.66 8.94
C ILE A 152 -8.39 7.97 8.62
N LEU A 153 -9.65 8.07 8.97
CA LEU A 153 -10.43 9.29 8.68
C LEU A 153 -9.90 10.51 9.43
N ASN A 154 -9.49 10.33 10.69
CA ASN A 154 -8.90 11.42 11.46
C ASN A 154 -7.55 11.87 10.89
N TRP A 155 -6.72 10.91 10.44
CA TRP A 155 -5.47 11.23 9.80
C TRP A 155 -5.69 12.01 8.49
N LEU A 156 -6.71 11.62 7.73
CA LEU A 156 -7.00 12.22 6.42
C LEU A 156 -7.51 13.66 6.54
N ASN A 157 -8.22 13.95 7.62
CA ASN A 157 -8.76 15.31 7.87
C ASN A 157 -7.71 16.24 8.55
#